data_5e98cfddafeb93da86612baba416e298
#
_entry.id   5e98cfddafeb93da86612baba416e298
#
_cell.length_a   1.000
_cell.length_b   1.000
_cell.length_c   1.000
_cell.angle_alpha   90.00
_cell.angle_beta   90.00
_cell.angle_gamma   90.00
#
_symmetry.space_group_name_H-M   'P 1'
#
loop_
_entity.id
_entity.type
_entity.pdbx_description
1 polymer ?
#
loop_
_entity_poly.entity_id
_entity_poly.type
_entity_poly.pdbx_seq_one_letter_code
_entity_poly.pdbx_strand_id
1 'polypeptide(L)'
;MTRFLPFILILLFVSSCKNESKQVADEPSVDTELKELYGLMQGSFNSEVQSQVDSSYINISLHMYPIWEDKGHFLYVEQAMNSRQNKPYRQRIYELKRLSDSTFSSAVYTLDVDSLWIGKWKTPEAFDAIALKDIALKEGCEVILQRMSDKHYMGKTGDTSCASSLYGASYARSEVEILEDKVISWDRGFDADGNYVWGAEKGPYIFNKLD
;
A
#
# COMPACT_ATOMS: atom_id res chain seq x y z
N MET A 1 -18.72 77.99 -58.61
CA MET A 1 -17.54 77.08 -58.73
C MET A 1 -17.31 76.47 -57.35
N THR A 2 -17.89 75.23 -57.17
CA THR A 2 -17.91 74.58 -55.88
C THR A 2 -16.95 73.37 -55.98
N ARG A 3 -15.89 73.43 -55.20
CA ARG A 3 -14.87 72.36 -55.12
C ARG A 3 -15.32 71.30 -54.08
N PHE A 4 -15.59 70.10 -54.57
CA PHE A 4 -15.76 68.92 -53.72
C PHE A 4 -14.41 68.34 -53.33
N LEU A 5 -14.19 68.17 -51.99
CA LEU A 5 -13.03 67.50 -51.43
C LEU A 5 -13.43 66.07 -51.05
N PRO A 6 -12.77 65.00 -51.53
CA PRO A 6 -13.11 63.65 -51.11
C PRO A 6 -12.54 63.34 -49.75
N PHE A 7 -13.41 62.88 -48.87
CA PHE A 7 -13.07 62.35 -47.56
C PHE A 7 -12.52 60.95 -47.71
N ILE A 8 -11.23 60.74 -47.48
CA ILE A 8 -10.63 59.41 -47.46
C ILE A 8 -10.86 58.79 -46.05
N LEU A 9 -11.71 57.76 -46.01
CA LEU A 9 -11.96 56.96 -44.81
C LEU A 9 -10.86 55.90 -44.67
N ILE A 10 -9.93 56.11 -43.74
CA ILE A 10 -8.89 55.09 -43.39
C ILE A 10 -9.52 54.08 -42.45
N LEU A 11 -9.76 52.84 -42.95
CA LEU A 11 -10.14 51.69 -42.12
C LEU A 11 -8.89 51.14 -41.43
N LEU A 12 -8.78 51.39 -40.12
CA LEU A 12 -7.78 50.71 -39.25
C LEU A 12 -8.24 49.27 -38.96
N PHE A 13 -7.60 48.29 -39.60
CA PHE A 13 -7.73 46.88 -39.22
C PHE A 13 -6.94 46.66 -37.95
N VAL A 14 -7.62 46.55 -36.80
CA VAL A 14 -7.05 46.02 -35.58
C VAL A 14 -6.99 44.49 -35.66
N SER A 15 -5.82 43.96 -36.02
CA SER A 15 -5.53 42.52 -35.90
C SER A 15 -5.45 42.15 -34.43
N SER A 16 -6.55 41.63 -33.89
CA SER A 16 -6.56 40.98 -32.57
C SER A 16 -5.86 39.62 -32.67
N CYS A 17 -4.59 39.56 -32.27
CA CYS A 17 -3.94 38.29 -32.02
C CYS A 17 -4.60 37.63 -30.79
N LYS A 18 -5.49 36.67 -31.03
CA LYS A 18 -5.87 35.70 -30.00
C LYS A 18 -4.66 34.85 -29.70
N ASN A 19 -4.01 35.08 -28.55
CA ASN A 19 -3.14 34.10 -27.95
C ASN A 19 -4.00 32.92 -27.49
N GLU A 20 -4.13 31.89 -28.29
CA GLU A 20 -4.55 30.58 -27.84
C GLU A 20 -3.42 30.01 -26.97
N SER A 21 -3.54 30.20 -25.66
CA SER A 21 -2.79 29.40 -24.71
C SER A 21 -3.22 27.95 -24.93
N LYS A 22 -2.38 27.15 -25.61
CA LYS A 22 -2.46 25.70 -25.56
C LYS A 22 -2.42 25.31 -24.07
N GLN A 23 -3.57 24.93 -23.51
CA GLN A 23 -3.59 24.09 -22.30
C GLN A 23 -2.81 22.83 -22.66
N VAL A 24 -1.57 22.77 -22.19
CA VAL A 24 -0.85 21.51 -22.10
C VAL A 24 -1.70 20.69 -21.11
N ALA A 25 -2.36 19.67 -21.60
CA ALA A 25 -2.98 18.68 -20.74
C ALA A 25 -1.83 18.14 -19.84
N ASP A 26 -1.91 18.42 -18.54
CA ASP A 26 -1.01 17.80 -17.57
C ASP A 26 -1.13 16.29 -17.78
N GLU A 27 -0.08 15.67 -18.30
CA GLU A 27 0.06 14.23 -18.20
C GLU A 27 -0.04 13.89 -16.70
N PRO A 28 -0.79 12.85 -16.31
CA PRO A 28 -0.92 12.49 -14.92
C PRO A 28 0.49 12.27 -14.36
N SER A 29 0.92 13.16 -13.47
CA SER A 29 2.22 13.07 -12.83
C SER A 29 2.29 11.72 -12.11
N VAL A 30 3.28 10.90 -12.47
CA VAL A 30 3.51 9.61 -11.80
C VAL A 30 3.75 9.90 -10.32
N ASP A 31 2.94 9.33 -9.45
CA ASP A 31 3.14 9.42 -8.00
C ASP A 31 4.38 8.64 -7.59
N THR A 32 5.53 9.33 -7.61
CA THR A 32 6.84 8.70 -7.40
C THR A 32 7.00 8.12 -5.99
N GLU A 33 6.43 8.77 -4.97
CA GLU A 33 6.55 8.30 -3.59
C GLU A 33 5.62 7.11 -3.28
N LEU A 34 4.41 7.10 -3.83
CA LEU A 34 3.53 5.93 -3.75
C LEU A 34 4.15 4.73 -4.48
N LYS A 35 4.76 4.99 -5.65
CA LYS A 35 5.48 3.96 -6.40
C LYS A 35 6.71 3.46 -5.65
N GLU A 36 7.45 4.36 -4.97
CA GLU A 36 8.57 3.99 -4.09
C GLU A 36 8.08 3.08 -2.96
N LEU A 37 7.06 3.50 -2.20
CA LEU A 37 6.48 2.69 -1.13
C LEU A 37 6.03 1.31 -1.63
N TYR A 38 5.33 1.28 -2.76
CA TYR A 38 4.88 0.05 -3.39
C TYR A 38 6.05 -0.87 -3.75
N GLY A 39 7.14 -0.32 -4.30
CA GLY A 39 8.34 -1.09 -4.64
C GLY A 39 9.12 -1.60 -3.41
N LEU A 40 9.19 -0.81 -2.33
CA LEU A 40 9.82 -1.23 -1.08
C LEU A 40 9.12 -2.43 -0.45
N MET A 41 7.79 -2.47 -0.51
CA MET A 41 7.00 -3.56 0.04
C MET A 41 7.05 -4.84 -0.80
N GLN A 42 7.49 -4.78 -2.06
CA GLN A 42 7.52 -5.95 -2.95
C GLN A 42 8.67 -6.89 -2.66
N GLY A 43 8.40 -8.18 -2.80
CA GLY A 43 9.39 -9.25 -2.76
C GLY A 43 9.14 -10.29 -1.67
N SER A 44 10.17 -11.06 -1.43
CA SER A 44 10.22 -12.06 -0.36
C SER A 44 11.07 -11.58 0.78
N PHE A 45 10.64 -11.86 1.99
CA PHE A 45 11.31 -11.47 3.23
C PHE A 45 11.25 -12.62 4.22
N ASN A 46 12.16 -12.63 5.21
CA ASN A 46 12.03 -13.51 6.35
C ASN A 46 12.60 -12.88 7.65
N SER A 47 12.26 -13.50 8.77
CA SER A 47 12.77 -13.11 10.10
C SER A 47 13.87 -14.04 10.60
N GLU A 48 14.64 -14.67 9.71
CA GLU A 48 15.66 -15.65 10.06
C GLU A 48 16.73 -15.08 10.96
N VAL A 49 17.32 -13.93 10.63
CA VAL A 49 18.37 -13.29 11.40
C VAL A 49 17.90 -13.04 12.85
N GLN A 50 16.69 -12.54 13.03
CA GLN A 50 16.12 -12.31 14.36
C GLN A 50 15.92 -13.61 15.14
N SER A 51 15.40 -14.65 14.48
CA SER A 51 15.15 -15.96 15.12
C SER A 51 16.42 -16.70 15.52
N GLN A 52 17.56 -16.41 14.88
CA GLN A 52 18.86 -16.97 15.24
C GLN A 52 19.47 -16.33 16.50
N VAL A 53 19.14 -15.08 16.79
CA VAL A 53 19.70 -14.34 17.94
C VAL A 53 18.74 -14.29 19.13
N ASP A 54 17.44 -14.46 18.93
CA ASP A 54 16.43 -14.52 20.01
C ASP A 54 15.41 -15.63 19.73
N SER A 55 15.47 -16.70 20.51
CA SER A 55 14.59 -17.86 20.40
C SER A 55 13.12 -17.59 20.72
N SER A 56 12.76 -16.41 21.19
CA SER A 56 11.37 -16.00 21.34
C SER A 56 10.70 -15.63 20.00
N TYR A 57 11.49 -15.46 18.94
CA TYR A 57 11.00 -15.24 17.58
C TYR A 57 11.15 -16.49 16.72
N ILE A 58 10.13 -16.80 15.92
CA ILE A 58 10.15 -17.89 14.95
C ILE A 58 10.63 -17.29 13.62
N ASN A 59 11.35 -18.10 12.81
CA ASN A 59 11.61 -17.69 11.43
C ASN A 59 10.30 -17.77 10.62
N ILE A 60 9.79 -16.59 10.21
CA ILE A 60 8.57 -16.42 9.42
C ILE A 60 8.96 -15.91 8.04
N SER A 61 8.36 -16.50 6.99
CA SER A 61 8.39 -15.97 5.63
C SER A 61 7.27 -14.97 5.43
N LEU A 62 7.58 -13.88 4.73
CA LEU A 62 6.64 -12.87 4.27
C LEU A 62 6.86 -12.66 2.78
N HIS A 63 5.83 -12.93 1.99
CA HIS A 63 5.84 -12.72 0.55
C HIS A 63 4.81 -11.65 0.19
N MET A 64 5.23 -10.62 -0.55
CA MET A 64 4.38 -9.52 -1.01
C MET A 64 4.64 -9.30 -2.49
N TYR A 65 3.70 -9.70 -3.32
CA TYR A 65 3.86 -9.68 -4.78
C TYR A 65 2.75 -8.90 -5.47
N PRO A 66 3.10 -8.09 -6.49
CA PRO A 66 2.15 -7.33 -7.29
C PRO A 66 1.07 -8.23 -7.90
N ILE A 67 -0.18 -7.76 -7.80
CA ILE A 67 -1.32 -8.31 -8.53
C ILE A 67 -2.10 -7.12 -9.11
N TRP A 68 -2.85 -7.32 -10.20
CA TRP A 68 -3.74 -6.31 -10.79
C TRP A 68 -3.05 -4.95 -11.02
N GLU A 69 -1.84 -4.96 -11.58
CA GLU A 69 -1.05 -3.74 -11.81
C GLU A 69 -1.75 -2.70 -12.69
N ASP A 70 -2.72 -3.15 -13.51
CA ASP A 70 -3.58 -2.29 -14.32
C ASP A 70 -4.71 -1.62 -13.53
N LYS A 71 -4.99 -2.07 -12.29
CA LYS A 71 -6.08 -1.56 -11.44
C LYS A 71 -5.59 -0.68 -10.28
N GLY A 72 -4.29 -0.68 -9.99
CA GLY A 72 -3.70 0.11 -8.90
C GLY A 72 -2.52 -0.57 -8.24
N HIS A 73 -2.21 -0.17 -7.02
CA HIS A 73 -1.06 -0.68 -6.26
C HIS A 73 -1.52 -1.78 -5.29
N PHE A 74 -1.75 -2.97 -5.82
CA PHE A 74 -2.20 -4.14 -5.05
C PHE A 74 -1.08 -5.15 -4.86
N LEU A 75 -0.98 -5.69 -3.64
CA LEU A 75 -0.05 -6.75 -3.28
C LEU A 75 -0.80 -7.94 -2.71
N TYR A 76 -0.57 -9.13 -3.24
CA TYR A 76 -0.90 -10.34 -2.50
C TYR A 76 0.14 -10.58 -1.42
N VAL A 77 -0.31 -10.84 -0.21
CA VAL A 77 0.53 -11.00 0.98
C VAL A 77 0.28 -12.36 1.60
N GLU A 78 1.36 -13.13 1.77
CA GLU A 78 1.32 -14.43 2.41
C GLU A 78 2.37 -14.54 3.51
N GLN A 79 1.95 -14.99 4.71
CA GLN A 79 2.84 -15.26 5.84
C GLN A 79 2.71 -16.70 6.30
N ALA A 80 3.85 -17.35 6.52
CA ALA A 80 3.94 -18.70 7.04
C ALA A 80 5.16 -18.87 7.94
N MET A 81 5.17 -19.92 8.77
CA MET A 81 6.44 -20.38 9.31
C MET A 81 7.36 -20.74 8.13
N ASN A 82 8.59 -20.23 8.10
CA ASN A 82 9.51 -20.41 6.96
C ASN A 82 9.76 -21.90 6.65
N SER A 83 9.73 -22.76 7.66
CA SER A 83 9.82 -24.22 7.51
C SER A 83 8.56 -24.90 6.99
N ARG A 84 7.43 -24.19 6.87
CA ARG A 84 6.12 -24.72 6.48
C ARG A 84 5.34 -23.74 5.58
N GLN A 85 5.97 -23.25 4.53
CA GLN A 85 5.35 -22.26 3.62
C GLN A 85 4.11 -22.79 2.87
N ASN A 86 3.93 -24.11 2.82
CA ASN A 86 2.72 -24.74 2.28
C ASN A 86 1.52 -24.72 3.26
N LYS A 87 1.67 -24.13 4.44
CA LYS A 87 0.62 -23.94 5.46
C LYS A 87 0.67 -22.50 6.01
N PRO A 88 0.38 -21.50 5.17
CA PRO A 88 0.36 -20.12 5.63
C PRO A 88 -0.75 -19.94 6.67
N TYR A 89 -0.49 -19.06 7.63
CA TYR A 89 -1.47 -18.66 8.64
C TYR A 89 -2.12 -17.33 8.32
N ARG A 90 -1.62 -16.61 7.30
CA ARG A 90 -2.19 -15.34 6.85
C ARG A 90 -2.04 -15.20 5.34
N GLN A 91 -3.15 -14.90 4.68
CA GLN A 91 -3.22 -14.50 3.28
C GLN A 91 -4.12 -13.27 3.19
N ARG A 92 -3.63 -12.21 2.56
CA ARG A 92 -4.32 -10.92 2.44
C ARG A 92 -4.01 -10.31 1.08
N ILE A 93 -4.83 -9.34 0.69
CA ILE A 93 -4.50 -8.39 -0.36
C ILE A 93 -4.36 -7.03 0.29
N TYR A 94 -3.27 -6.34 0.00
CA TYR A 94 -3.06 -4.96 0.41
C TYR A 94 -3.26 -4.04 -0.78
N GLU A 95 -3.94 -2.91 -0.56
CA GLU A 95 -4.08 -1.83 -1.54
C GLU A 95 -3.42 -0.57 -0.98
N LEU A 96 -2.45 -0.03 -1.72
CA LEU A 96 -1.76 1.19 -1.34
C LEU A 96 -2.35 2.39 -2.07
N LYS A 97 -2.64 3.46 -1.33
CA LYS A 97 -3.12 4.74 -1.86
C LYS A 97 -2.44 5.91 -1.17
N ARG A 98 -2.26 7.00 -1.90
CA ARG A 98 -1.91 8.28 -1.32
C ARG A 98 -3.14 8.90 -0.66
N LEU A 99 -2.98 9.45 0.54
CA LEU A 99 -4.00 10.22 1.25
C LEU A 99 -3.69 11.72 1.26
N SER A 100 -2.41 12.10 1.36
CA SER A 100 -1.92 13.48 1.33
C SER A 100 -0.48 13.53 0.81
N ASP A 101 0.16 14.69 0.89
CA ASP A 101 1.54 14.90 0.38
C ASP A 101 2.56 13.90 0.96
N SER A 102 2.40 13.49 2.20
CA SER A 102 3.34 12.59 2.87
C SER A 102 2.69 11.39 3.56
N THR A 103 1.37 11.20 3.38
CA THR A 103 0.59 10.17 4.06
C THR A 103 -0.02 9.21 3.06
N PHE A 104 0.05 7.92 3.38
CA PHE A 104 -0.45 6.83 2.55
C PHE A 104 -1.31 5.89 3.39
N SER A 105 -2.18 5.15 2.74
CA SER A 105 -2.90 4.03 3.35
C SER A 105 -2.47 2.70 2.75
N SER A 106 -2.41 1.68 3.59
CA SER A 106 -2.36 0.28 3.19
C SER A 106 -3.63 -0.40 3.69
N ALA A 107 -4.66 -0.44 2.84
CA ALA A 107 -5.92 -1.11 3.15
C ALA A 107 -5.74 -2.63 3.07
N VAL A 108 -6.47 -3.36 3.91
CA VAL A 108 -6.36 -4.82 4.04
C VAL A 108 -7.64 -5.47 3.57
N TYR A 109 -7.51 -6.42 2.64
CA TYR A 109 -8.63 -7.24 2.16
C TYR A 109 -8.41 -8.71 2.51
N THR A 110 -9.51 -9.43 2.73
CA THR A 110 -9.55 -10.88 2.93
C THR A 110 -10.07 -11.58 1.69
N LEU A 111 -9.63 -12.82 1.50
CA LEU A 111 -10.07 -13.75 0.46
C LEU A 111 -11.08 -14.71 1.05
N ASP A 112 -12.14 -15.06 0.31
CA ASP A 112 -13.22 -15.94 0.81
C ASP A 112 -12.71 -17.34 1.17
N VAL A 113 -11.82 -17.90 0.33
CA VAL A 113 -11.27 -19.24 0.50
C VAL A 113 -9.75 -19.18 0.43
N ASP A 114 -9.13 -18.87 1.57
CA ASP A 114 -7.68 -18.69 1.68
C ASP A 114 -6.87 -19.83 1.07
N SER A 115 -7.31 -21.07 1.26
CA SER A 115 -6.58 -22.27 0.82
C SER A 115 -6.38 -22.37 -0.70
N LEU A 116 -7.19 -21.70 -1.50
CA LEU A 116 -7.04 -21.65 -2.97
C LEU A 116 -5.83 -20.80 -3.41
N TRP A 117 -5.35 -19.96 -2.53
CA TRP A 117 -4.33 -18.94 -2.83
C TRP A 117 -2.95 -19.27 -2.25
N ILE A 118 -2.81 -20.41 -1.57
CA ILE A 118 -1.52 -20.85 -1.00
C ILE A 118 -0.45 -20.91 -2.07
N GLY A 119 0.66 -20.19 -1.85
CA GLY A 119 1.81 -20.14 -2.73
C GLY A 119 1.59 -19.36 -4.04
N LYS A 120 0.45 -18.68 -4.21
CA LYS A 120 0.12 -17.93 -5.44
C LYS A 120 0.96 -16.66 -5.62
N TRP A 121 1.74 -16.28 -4.63
CA TRP A 121 2.77 -15.27 -4.82
C TRP A 121 3.82 -15.65 -5.90
N LYS A 122 3.96 -16.95 -6.23
CA LYS A 122 4.83 -17.46 -7.31
C LYS A 122 4.18 -17.34 -8.70
N THR A 123 2.87 -17.16 -8.75
CA THR A 123 2.06 -17.08 -9.97
C THR A 123 0.98 -16.00 -9.78
N PRO A 124 1.39 -14.72 -9.62
CA PRO A 124 0.47 -13.64 -9.26
C PRO A 124 -0.62 -13.41 -10.32
N GLU A 125 -0.39 -13.81 -11.58
CA GLU A 125 -1.39 -13.80 -12.65
C GLU A 125 -2.62 -14.69 -12.33
N ALA A 126 -2.53 -15.60 -11.37
CA ALA A 126 -3.68 -16.38 -10.92
C ALA A 126 -4.79 -15.49 -10.34
N PHE A 127 -4.45 -14.30 -9.84
CA PHE A 127 -5.42 -13.34 -9.31
C PHE A 127 -6.26 -12.67 -10.39
N ASP A 128 -5.92 -12.79 -11.67
CA ASP A 128 -6.74 -12.28 -12.78
C ASP A 128 -8.08 -13.01 -12.90
N ALA A 129 -8.19 -14.20 -12.26
CA ALA A 129 -9.43 -14.96 -12.19
C ALA A 129 -10.49 -14.38 -11.24
N ILE A 130 -10.11 -13.41 -10.39
CA ILE A 130 -11.01 -12.73 -9.46
C ILE A 130 -10.93 -11.21 -9.64
N ALA A 131 -11.90 -10.50 -9.05
CA ALA A 131 -12.00 -9.05 -9.10
C ALA A 131 -12.15 -8.46 -7.70
N LEU A 132 -12.05 -7.15 -7.57
CA LEU A 132 -12.22 -6.43 -6.29
C LEU A 132 -13.53 -6.76 -5.56
N LYS A 133 -14.62 -7.04 -6.29
CA LYS A 133 -15.91 -7.43 -5.70
C LYS A 133 -15.89 -8.81 -5.04
N ASP A 134 -14.90 -9.63 -5.34
CA ASP A 134 -14.75 -11.01 -4.84
C ASP A 134 -13.86 -11.08 -3.59
N ILE A 135 -13.39 -9.92 -3.10
CA ILE A 135 -12.61 -9.78 -1.87
C ILE A 135 -13.33 -8.84 -0.89
N ALA A 136 -13.12 -9.01 0.40
CA ALA A 136 -13.78 -8.21 1.43
C ALA A 136 -12.79 -7.27 2.11
N LEU A 137 -13.10 -5.96 2.11
CA LEU A 137 -12.34 -4.98 2.88
C LEU A 137 -12.46 -5.30 4.38
N LYS A 138 -11.33 -5.35 5.06
CA LYS A 138 -11.26 -5.47 6.51
C LYS A 138 -11.26 -4.05 7.12
N GLU A 139 -12.46 -3.51 7.27
CA GLU A 139 -12.66 -2.13 7.74
C GLU A 139 -11.93 -1.84 9.05
N GLY A 140 -11.33 -0.67 9.15
CA GLY A 140 -10.60 -0.21 10.33
C GLY A 140 -9.24 -0.90 10.56
N CYS A 141 -8.82 -1.80 9.66
CA CYS A 141 -7.51 -2.47 9.72
C CYS A 141 -6.46 -1.87 8.78
N GLU A 142 -6.80 -0.79 8.10
CA GLU A 142 -5.82 -0.06 7.28
C GLU A 142 -4.68 0.50 8.14
N VAL A 143 -3.47 0.35 7.64
CA VAL A 143 -2.29 1.01 8.21
C VAL A 143 -2.14 2.37 7.54
N ILE A 144 -2.12 3.42 8.36
CA ILE A 144 -1.82 4.77 7.88
C ILE A 144 -0.33 5.00 8.01
N LEU A 145 0.32 5.14 6.86
CA LEU A 145 1.77 5.29 6.72
C LEU A 145 2.14 6.75 6.50
N GLN A 146 3.14 7.22 7.22
CA GLN A 146 3.77 8.52 7.05
C GLN A 146 5.15 8.32 6.42
N ARG A 147 5.47 9.08 5.37
CA ARG A 147 6.83 9.14 4.83
C ARG A 147 7.72 9.91 5.78
N MET A 148 8.77 9.29 6.26
CA MET A 148 9.74 9.86 7.21
C MET A 148 10.93 10.48 6.48
N SER A 149 11.40 9.81 5.42
CA SER A 149 12.47 10.25 4.52
C SER A 149 12.43 9.39 3.26
N ASP A 150 13.39 9.53 2.38
CA ASP A 150 13.56 8.64 1.22
C ASP A 150 13.69 7.20 1.70
N LYS A 151 12.89 6.31 1.08
CA LYS A 151 12.85 4.87 1.36
C LYS A 151 12.56 4.51 2.83
N HIS A 152 11.86 5.40 3.56
CA HIS A 152 11.52 5.17 4.95
C HIS A 152 10.09 5.64 5.25
N TYR A 153 9.23 4.69 5.61
CA TYR A 153 7.83 4.90 5.96
C TYR A 153 7.51 4.23 7.29
N MET A 154 6.73 4.90 8.14
CA MET A 154 6.24 4.35 9.40
C MET A 154 4.74 4.52 9.49
N GLY A 155 4.05 3.57 10.09
CA GLY A 155 2.61 3.69 10.25
C GLY A 155 2.01 2.71 11.24
N LYS A 156 0.73 2.89 11.47
CA LYS A 156 -0.04 2.01 12.37
C LYS A 156 -1.52 1.99 11.98
N THR A 157 -2.22 0.96 12.46
CA THR A 157 -3.70 0.96 12.48
C THR A 157 -4.23 1.96 13.50
N GLY A 158 -5.52 2.28 13.44
CA GLY A 158 -6.22 2.97 14.53
C GLY A 158 -6.15 2.17 15.84
N ASP A 159 -6.31 2.85 16.99
CA ASP A 159 -6.05 2.25 18.29
C ASP A 159 -6.91 1.02 18.60
N THR A 160 -8.21 1.05 18.23
CA THR A 160 -9.17 -0.06 18.47
C THR A 160 -10.02 -0.37 17.24
N SER A 161 -9.71 0.23 16.08
CA SER A 161 -10.57 0.17 14.89
C SER A 161 -10.54 -1.19 14.18
N CYS A 162 -9.41 -1.91 14.26
CA CYS A 162 -9.24 -3.19 13.58
C CYS A 162 -9.84 -4.33 14.42
N ALA A 163 -11.09 -4.70 14.17
CA ALA A 163 -11.75 -5.81 14.86
C ALA A 163 -11.00 -7.14 14.66
N SER A 164 -10.85 -7.90 15.74
CA SER A 164 -10.20 -9.22 15.75
C SER A 164 -10.85 -10.12 16.77
N SER A 165 -11.16 -11.35 16.37
CA SER A 165 -11.64 -12.40 17.29
C SER A 165 -10.60 -13.50 17.54
N LEU A 166 -9.39 -13.31 17.00
CA LEU A 166 -8.33 -14.32 17.10
C LEU A 166 -7.93 -14.54 18.57
N TYR A 167 -7.99 -15.78 19.03
CA TYR A 167 -7.68 -16.19 20.41
C TYR A 167 -8.44 -15.42 21.50
N GLY A 168 -9.63 -14.87 21.18
CA GLY A 168 -10.43 -14.11 22.14
C GLY A 168 -10.14 -12.62 22.20
N ALA A 169 -9.30 -12.10 21.30
CA ALA A 169 -9.13 -10.67 21.16
C ALA A 169 -10.40 -9.97 20.70
N SER A 170 -10.55 -8.70 21.01
CA SER A 170 -11.61 -7.81 20.52
C SER A 170 -11.11 -6.94 19.36
N TYR A 171 -9.85 -6.56 19.39
CA TYR A 171 -9.21 -5.79 18.33
C TYR A 171 -7.72 -6.13 18.18
N ALA A 172 -7.15 -5.75 17.06
CA ALA A 172 -5.73 -5.85 16.78
C ALA A 172 -5.11 -4.45 16.58
N ARG A 173 -3.84 -4.32 16.88
CA ARG A 173 -2.99 -3.19 16.51
C ARG A 173 -1.82 -3.69 15.70
N SER A 174 -1.54 -2.99 14.60
CA SER A 174 -0.35 -3.21 13.78
C SER A 174 0.46 -1.92 13.76
N GLU A 175 1.74 -2.03 14.04
CA GLU A 175 2.74 -0.97 13.85
C GLU A 175 3.72 -1.46 12.80
N VAL A 176 3.99 -0.64 11.77
CA VAL A 176 4.79 -1.04 10.63
C VAL A 176 5.84 0.03 10.32
N GLU A 177 7.06 -0.42 10.07
CA GLU A 177 8.13 0.41 9.52
C GLU A 177 8.66 -0.28 8.25
N ILE A 178 8.75 0.49 7.16
CA ILE A 178 9.17 0.02 5.84
C ILE A 178 10.45 0.76 5.48
N LEU A 179 11.49 0.00 5.21
CA LEU A 179 12.83 0.45 4.86
C LEU A 179 13.26 -0.18 3.53
N GLU A 180 14.40 0.24 2.99
CA GLU A 180 14.90 -0.27 1.71
C GLU A 180 15.11 -1.78 1.71
N ASP A 181 15.64 -2.31 2.81
CA ASP A 181 16.10 -3.71 2.93
C ASP A 181 15.27 -4.56 3.90
N LYS A 182 14.22 -3.99 4.51
CA LYS A 182 13.43 -4.71 5.51
C LYS A 182 12.04 -4.11 5.75
N VAL A 183 11.16 -4.94 6.27
CA VAL A 183 9.88 -4.55 6.86
C VAL A 183 9.92 -4.95 8.34
N ILE A 184 9.59 -4.01 9.22
CA ILE A 184 9.43 -4.25 10.65
C ILE A 184 7.95 -4.19 10.95
N SER A 185 7.38 -5.23 11.57
CA SER A 185 5.94 -5.29 11.85
C SER A 185 5.66 -5.82 13.25
N TRP A 186 4.82 -5.10 13.98
CA TRP A 186 4.37 -5.51 15.30
C TRP A 186 2.85 -5.65 15.35
N ASP A 187 2.39 -6.85 15.12
CA ASP A 187 0.97 -7.21 15.18
C ASP A 187 0.63 -7.76 16.56
N ARG A 188 -0.35 -7.17 17.23
CA ARG A 188 -0.80 -7.58 18.57
C ARG A 188 -2.30 -7.56 18.67
N GLY A 189 -2.87 -8.53 19.39
CA GLY A 189 -4.30 -8.58 19.71
C GLY A 189 -4.56 -8.24 21.17
N PHE A 190 -5.68 -7.55 21.42
CA PHE A 190 -6.10 -7.10 22.72
C PHE A 190 -7.55 -7.47 22.97
N ASP A 191 -7.94 -7.74 24.22
CA ASP A 191 -9.33 -7.91 24.61
C ASP A 191 -10.08 -6.55 24.70
N ALA A 192 -11.35 -6.59 25.10
CA ALA A 192 -12.17 -5.37 25.22
C ALA A 192 -11.67 -4.40 26.30
N ASP A 193 -10.94 -4.89 27.30
CA ASP A 193 -10.40 -4.11 28.40
C ASP A 193 -8.99 -3.58 28.07
N GLY A 194 -8.43 -3.95 26.91
CA GLY A 194 -7.11 -3.54 26.48
C GLY A 194 -5.96 -4.42 26.96
N ASN A 195 -6.26 -5.60 27.55
CA ASN A 195 -5.24 -6.54 27.93
C ASN A 195 -4.71 -7.27 26.69
N TYR A 196 -3.40 -7.54 26.70
CA TYR A 196 -2.72 -8.30 25.65
C TYR A 196 -3.24 -9.75 25.57
N VAL A 197 -3.51 -10.23 24.35
CA VAL A 197 -4.01 -11.57 24.07
C VAL A 197 -3.05 -12.38 23.21
N TRP A 198 -2.50 -11.78 22.13
CA TRP A 198 -1.60 -12.46 21.21
C TRP A 198 -0.65 -11.50 20.50
N GLY A 199 0.43 -12.04 19.96
CA GLY A 199 1.45 -11.35 19.17
C GLY A 199 2.85 -11.56 19.76
N ALA A 200 3.84 -10.80 19.30
CA ALA A 200 5.17 -10.81 19.89
C ALA A 200 5.20 -9.88 21.12
N GLU A 201 5.58 -10.40 22.28
CA GLU A 201 5.61 -9.63 23.53
C GLU A 201 6.81 -8.69 23.64
N LYS A 202 7.98 -9.14 23.16
CA LYS A 202 9.24 -8.40 23.34
C LYS A 202 9.43 -7.25 22.37
N GLY A 203 8.73 -7.26 21.23
CA GLY A 203 8.86 -6.25 20.20
C GLY A 203 8.44 -6.74 18.80
N PRO A 204 8.68 -5.93 17.78
CA PRO A 204 8.28 -6.27 16.42
C PRO A 204 9.10 -7.41 15.82
N TYR A 205 8.52 -8.06 14.81
CA TYR A 205 9.25 -8.91 13.88
C TYR A 205 10.04 -8.04 12.89
N ILE A 206 11.27 -8.47 12.59
CA ILE A 206 12.16 -7.85 11.60
C ILE A 206 12.27 -8.80 10.40
N PHE A 207 11.64 -8.43 9.30
CA PHE A 207 11.65 -9.17 8.05
C PHE A 207 12.69 -8.58 7.11
N ASN A 208 13.85 -9.23 6.98
CA ASN A 208 14.87 -8.80 6.04
C ASN A 208 14.48 -9.23 4.62
N LYS A 209 14.71 -8.35 3.64
CA LYS A 209 14.45 -8.63 2.22
C LYS A 209 15.42 -9.70 1.74
N LEU A 210 14.89 -10.62 0.95
CA LEU A 210 15.69 -11.68 0.30
C LEU A 210 16.04 -11.24 -1.13
N ASP A 211 17.23 -11.62 -1.59
CA ASP A 211 17.69 -11.39 -2.96
C ASP A 211 16.93 -12.25 -4.00
#